data_4e882d26e92b8cc28af5ee003e367aaf
#
_entry.id   4e882d26e92b8cc28af5ee003e367aaf
#
_cell.length_a   1.000
_cell.length_b   1.000
_cell.length_c   1.000
_cell.angle_alpha   90.00
_cell.angle_beta   90.00
_cell.angle_gamma   90.00
#
_symmetry.space_group_name_H-M   'P 1'
#
loop_
_entity.id
_entity.type
_entity.pdbx_description
1 polymer ?
#
loop_
_entity_poly.entity_id
_entity_poly.type
_entity_poly.pdbx_seq_one_letter_code
_entity_poly.pdbx_strand_id
1 'polypeptide(L)'
;HLDLHSFPTRRSSDLVVGKEFITPLTLSTLTGNPVVSEFFDRRDGSWHSHVQLGLWADAMIIAPASACTIGKMANGVADNMLITTYLSMKAPVFIAPAMDLDMYAHPSTQKNLETLRSYGNHIIEPETGFLASKLEGKGRMEEPDRIIDIPDTFFAEKADLNGKKIMITAGPTYEKLDPGGFIVNYSSGKMGIALAEECAERGAEIELICGPISIKTTHD
;
A
#
# COMPACT_ATOMS: atom_id res chain seq x y z
N HIS A 1 19.19 9.84 -11.10
CA HIS A 1 18.32 9.03 -11.96
C HIS A 1 17.48 8.16 -11.03
N LEU A 2 16.30 8.64 -10.67
CA LEU A 2 15.26 7.81 -10.04
C LEU A 2 14.92 6.73 -11.05
N ASP A 3 15.18 5.47 -10.71
CA ASP A 3 14.75 4.34 -11.52
C ASP A 3 13.24 4.19 -11.35
N LEU A 4 12.50 4.85 -12.24
CA LEU A 4 11.03 4.89 -12.26
C LEU A 4 10.41 3.55 -12.68
N HIS A 5 11.23 2.52 -12.92
CA HIS A 5 10.80 1.24 -13.48
C HIS A 5 10.49 0.16 -12.45
N SER A 6 10.79 0.36 -11.17
CA SER A 6 10.56 -0.66 -10.12
C SER A 6 9.10 -0.85 -9.71
N PHE A 7 8.21 0.11 -10.02
CA PHE A 7 6.76 -0.02 -9.77
C PHE A 7 5.99 0.19 -11.07
N PRO A 8 5.31 -0.83 -11.60
CA PRO A 8 4.70 -0.77 -12.93
C PRO A 8 3.54 0.23 -13.05
N THR A 9 2.91 0.64 -11.96
CA THR A 9 1.80 1.59 -12.01
C THR A 9 1.77 2.50 -10.77
N ARG A 10 2.07 3.79 -10.96
CA ARG A 10 1.94 4.82 -9.92
C ARG A 10 0.77 5.73 -10.23
N ARG A 11 -0.09 5.95 -9.25
CA ARG A 11 -1.14 6.99 -9.30
C ARG A 11 -0.84 8.02 -8.23
N SER A 12 -0.99 9.28 -8.56
CA SER A 12 -0.78 10.38 -7.63
C SER A 12 -2.12 10.96 -7.19
N SER A 13 -2.27 11.23 -5.89
CA SER A 13 -3.35 12.04 -5.36
C SER A 13 -2.75 13.32 -4.80
N ASP A 14 -3.29 14.45 -5.20
CA ASP A 14 -2.79 15.76 -4.83
C ASP A 14 -3.82 16.53 -4.00
N LEU A 15 -3.33 17.27 -2.99
CA LEU A 15 -4.15 18.18 -2.21
C LEU A 15 -4.23 19.55 -2.89
N VAL A 16 -5.30 20.31 -2.64
CA VAL A 16 -5.52 21.64 -3.23
C VAL A 16 -4.29 22.53 -3.10
N VAL A 17 -3.60 22.48 -1.94
CA VAL A 17 -2.37 23.26 -1.69
C VAL A 17 -1.17 22.68 -2.43
N GLY A 18 -1.11 21.39 -2.67
CA GLY A 18 -0.01 20.73 -3.41
C GLY A 18 0.09 21.24 -4.86
N LYS A 19 -1.05 21.59 -5.46
CA LYS A 19 -1.15 22.15 -6.83
C LYS A 19 -0.42 23.49 -7.00
N GLU A 20 -0.21 24.23 -5.92
CA GLU A 20 0.54 25.49 -5.93
C GLU A 20 2.06 25.26 -6.06
N PHE A 21 2.56 24.07 -5.68
CA PHE A 21 3.98 23.72 -5.75
C PHE A 21 4.31 22.92 -7.01
N ILE A 22 3.45 21.97 -7.39
CA ILE A 22 3.62 21.14 -8.58
C ILE A 22 2.27 20.93 -9.24
N THR A 23 2.19 21.15 -10.55
CA THR A 23 0.92 21.01 -11.26
C THR A 23 0.55 19.54 -11.49
N PRO A 24 -0.76 19.21 -11.49
CA PRO A 24 -1.22 17.87 -11.89
C PRO A 24 -0.72 17.45 -13.27
N LEU A 25 -0.56 18.41 -14.19
CA LEU A 25 -0.02 18.14 -15.53
C LEU A 25 1.43 17.65 -15.46
N THR A 26 2.27 18.26 -14.62
CA THR A 26 3.66 17.85 -14.43
C THR A 26 3.71 16.42 -13.88
N LEU A 27 2.94 16.14 -12.83
CA LEU A 27 2.88 14.81 -12.22
C LEU A 27 2.35 13.74 -13.19
N SER A 28 1.29 14.05 -13.94
CA SER A 28 0.74 13.11 -14.91
C SER A 28 1.70 12.82 -16.07
N THR A 29 2.48 13.83 -16.49
CA THR A 29 3.50 13.65 -17.53
C THR A 29 4.65 12.77 -17.05
N LEU A 30 5.10 12.96 -15.79
CA LEU A 30 6.19 12.18 -15.22
C LEU A 30 5.78 10.73 -14.89
N THR A 31 4.55 10.52 -14.45
CA THR A 31 4.07 9.19 -14.03
C THR A 31 3.38 8.42 -15.16
N GLY A 32 3.02 9.08 -16.25
CA GLY A 32 2.19 8.49 -17.31
C GLY A 32 0.74 8.20 -16.88
N ASN A 33 0.33 8.64 -15.68
CA ASN A 33 -0.98 8.35 -15.09
C ASN A 33 -1.76 9.61 -14.73
N PRO A 34 -3.10 9.59 -14.76
CA PRO A 34 -3.91 10.69 -14.30
C PRO A 34 -3.68 11.01 -12.83
N VAL A 35 -3.65 12.30 -12.49
CA VAL A 35 -3.59 12.77 -11.11
C VAL A 35 -5.01 12.99 -10.59
N VAL A 36 -5.35 12.34 -9.50
CA VAL A 36 -6.67 12.44 -8.86
C VAL A 36 -6.56 13.39 -7.66
N SER A 37 -7.23 14.52 -7.70
CA SER A 37 -7.18 15.53 -6.64
C SER A 37 -8.55 15.87 -6.06
N GLU A 38 -9.61 15.55 -6.77
CA GLU A 38 -11.00 15.83 -6.38
C GLU A 38 -11.88 14.59 -6.58
N PHE A 39 -13.01 14.54 -5.87
CA PHE A 39 -13.96 13.43 -6.00
C PHE A 39 -14.63 13.35 -7.38
N PHE A 40 -14.78 14.50 -8.04
CA PHE A 40 -15.44 14.63 -9.33
C PHE A 40 -14.56 15.39 -10.32
N ASP A 41 -14.49 14.93 -11.55
CA ASP A 41 -13.93 15.75 -12.63
C ASP A 41 -14.94 16.86 -12.96
N ARG A 42 -14.47 18.11 -12.91
CA ARG A 42 -15.32 19.28 -13.18
C ARG A 42 -15.75 19.42 -14.65
N ARG A 43 -15.07 18.71 -15.57
CA ARG A 43 -15.32 18.81 -17.01
C ARG A 43 -16.44 17.90 -17.46
N ASP A 44 -16.53 16.70 -16.93
CA ASP A 44 -17.50 15.69 -17.37
C ASP A 44 -18.34 15.10 -16.25
N GLY A 45 -18.06 15.51 -14.98
CA GLY A 45 -18.77 15.03 -13.81
C GLY A 45 -18.44 13.58 -13.42
N SER A 46 -17.44 12.97 -14.05
CA SER A 46 -17.02 11.61 -13.70
C SER A 46 -16.54 11.55 -12.25
N TRP A 47 -16.90 10.47 -11.57
CA TRP A 47 -16.55 10.26 -10.16
C TRP A 47 -15.30 9.41 -10.01
N HIS A 48 -14.37 9.89 -9.19
CA HIS A 48 -13.18 9.15 -8.80
C HIS A 48 -13.45 8.35 -7.51
N SER A 49 -13.48 7.03 -7.62
CA SER A 49 -13.76 6.18 -6.47
C SER A 49 -12.52 6.00 -5.60
N HIS A 50 -12.54 6.59 -4.40
CA HIS A 50 -11.52 6.40 -3.37
C HIS A 50 -11.43 4.92 -2.94
N VAL A 51 -12.55 4.19 -2.94
CA VAL A 51 -12.59 2.76 -2.62
C VAL A 51 -11.82 1.95 -3.66
N GLN A 52 -11.99 2.25 -4.96
CA GLN A 52 -11.23 1.57 -6.01
C GLN A 52 -9.73 1.85 -5.90
N LEU A 53 -9.34 3.07 -5.54
CA LEU A 53 -7.92 3.40 -5.29
C LEU A 53 -7.37 2.60 -4.11
N GLY A 54 -8.14 2.49 -3.02
CA GLY A 54 -7.76 1.73 -1.83
C GLY A 54 -7.69 0.21 -2.05
N LEU A 55 -8.47 -0.33 -2.99
CA LEU A 55 -8.42 -1.75 -3.36
C LEU A 55 -7.34 -2.05 -4.41
N TRP A 56 -7.00 -1.07 -5.25
CA TRP A 56 -6.02 -1.23 -6.31
C TRP A 56 -4.58 -1.12 -5.81
N ALA A 57 -4.32 -0.31 -4.78
CA ALA A 57 -2.97 0.00 -4.34
C ALA A 57 -2.39 -1.11 -3.46
N ASP A 58 -1.16 -1.52 -3.76
CA ASP A 58 -0.35 -2.42 -2.94
C ASP A 58 0.37 -1.67 -1.81
N ALA A 59 0.55 -0.37 -1.95
CA ALA A 59 1.08 0.53 -0.93
C ALA A 59 0.55 1.96 -1.13
N MET A 60 0.47 2.73 -0.04
CA MET A 60 0.22 4.16 -0.09
C MET A 60 1.39 4.93 0.55
N ILE A 61 1.97 5.85 -0.20
CA ILE A 61 3.02 6.75 0.31
C ILE A 61 2.47 8.17 0.37
N ILE A 62 2.55 8.80 1.53
CA ILE A 62 2.13 10.19 1.75
C ILE A 62 3.38 11.03 2.00
N ALA A 63 3.86 11.70 0.96
CA ALA A 63 5.09 12.49 0.96
C ALA A 63 4.92 13.78 0.13
N PRO A 64 5.00 14.94 0.77
CA PRO A 64 5.08 15.19 2.20
C PRO A 64 3.74 15.06 2.94
N ALA A 65 3.80 14.71 4.25
CA ALA A 65 2.68 14.79 5.15
C ALA A 65 2.82 15.98 6.11
N SER A 66 1.99 17.01 5.93
CA SER A 66 1.96 18.17 6.83
C SER A 66 1.29 17.83 8.16
N ALA A 67 1.49 18.68 9.18
CA ALA A 67 0.81 18.53 10.48
C ALA A 67 -0.72 18.48 10.33
N CYS A 68 -1.29 19.24 9.38
CA CYS A 68 -2.71 19.20 9.06
C CYS A 68 -3.14 17.83 8.54
N THR A 69 -2.42 17.28 7.56
CA THR A 69 -2.68 15.95 7.00
C THR A 69 -2.60 14.87 8.08
N ILE A 70 -1.53 14.87 8.88
CA ILE A 70 -1.32 13.94 9.99
C ILE A 70 -2.46 14.04 11.01
N GLY A 71 -2.87 15.26 11.38
CA GLY A 71 -3.98 15.48 12.30
C GLY A 71 -5.31 14.95 11.77
N LYS A 72 -5.60 15.18 10.49
CA LYS A 72 -6.83 14.67 9.84
C LYS A 72 -6.84 13.15 9.76
N MET A 73 -5.73 12.54 9.38
CA MET A 73 -5.58 11.08 9.32
C MET A 73 -5.80 10.45 10.70
N ALA A 74 -5.13 10.97 11.73
CA ALA A 74 -5.22 10.44 13.09
C ALA A 74 -6.63 10.52 13.70
N ASN A 75 -7.42 11.51 13.26
CA ASN A 75 -8.77 11.75 13.77
C ASN A 75 -9.90 11.40 12.78
N GLY A 76 -9.57 10.82 11.62
CA GLY A 76 -10.56 10.36 10.63
C GLY A 76 -11.34 11.50 9.95
N VAL A 77 -10.77 12.69 9.78
CA VAL A 77 -11.43 13.84 9.17
C VAL A 77 -11.34 13.77 7.66
N ALA A 78 -12.29 13.08 7.03
CA ALA A 78 -12.35 12.77 5.60
C ALA A 78 -12.92 13.91 4.76
N ASP A 79 -12.27 15.06 4.75
CA ASP A 79 -12.72 16.27 4.04
C ASP A 79 -12.10 16.46 2.63
N ASN A 80 -11.25 15.52 2.21
CA ASN A 80 -10.58 15.56 0.91
C ASN A 80 -10.28 14.15 0.39
N MET A 81 -9.92 14.06 -0.89
CA MET A 81 -9.69 12.81 -1.60
C MET A 81 -8.56 11.96 -0.96
N LEU A 82 -7.47 12.60 -0.50
CA LEU A 82 -6.34 11.91 0.12
C LEU A 82 -6.78 11.18 1.40
N ILE A 83 -7.43 11.90 2.33
CA ILE A 83 -7.83 11.31 3.62
C ILE A 83 -8.90 10.25 3.43
N THR A 84 -9.85 10.48 2.52
CA THR A 84 -10.92 9.51 2.22
C THR A 84 -10.34 8.23 1.61
N THR A 85 -9.35 8.35 0.72
CA THR A 85 -8.63 7.20 0.18
C THR A 85 -7.84 6.48 1.27
N TYR A 86 -7.13 7.22 2.14
CA TYR A 86 -6.42 6.66 3.28
C TYR A 86 -7.34 5.82 4.19
N LEU A 87 -8.52 6.34 4.54
CA LEU A 87 -9.47 5.61 5.38
C LEU A 87 -10.07 4.37 4.70
N SER A 88 -9.95 4.26 3.39
CA SER A 88 -10.40 3.10 2.60
C SER A 88 -9.24 2.14 2.28
N MET A 89 -8.01 2.49 2.69
CA MET A 89 -6.81 1.73 2.35
C MET A 89 -6.73 0.41 3.13
N LYS A 90 -6.40 -0.67 2.43
CA LYS A 90 -6.10 -1.97 3.02
C LYS A 90 -4.61 -2.30 2.99
N ALA A 91 -3.91 -1.70 2.05
CA ALA A 91 -2.47 -1.86 1.88
C ALA A 91 -1.67 -1.07 2.93
N PRO A 92 -0.40 -1.40 3.15
CA PRO A 92 0.49 -0.65 4.05
C PRO A 92 0.58 0.82 3.65
N VAL A 93 0.58 1.71 4.66
CA VAL A 93 0.67 3.16 4.46
C VAL A 93 1.96 3.69 5.06
N PHE A 94 2.74 4.39 4.26
CA PHE A 94 4.00 5.03 4.62
C PHE A 94 3.82 6.54 4.64
N ILE A 95 4.22 7.19 5.70
CA ILE A 95 3.97 8.61 5.94
C ILE A 95 5.30 9.32 6.16
N ALA A 96 5.64 10.28 5.31
CA ALA A 96 6.83 11.10 5.40
C ALA A 96 6.45 12.51 5.91
N PRO A 97 6.59 12.81 7.21
CA PRO A 97 6.29 14.12 7.77
C PRO A 97 7.21 15.21 7.20
N ALA A 98 6.63 16.39 6.97
CA ALA A 98 7.38 17.60 6.61
C ALA A 98 6.71 18.82 7.23
N MET A 99 7.42 19.50 8.13
CA MET A 99 6.94 20.71 8.81
C MET A 99 8.09 21.41 9.54
N ASP A 100 7.81 22.60 10.04
CA ASP A 100 8.78 23.32 10.89
C ASP A 100 9.11 22.54 12.18
N LEU A 101 10.27 22.76 12.73
CA LEU A 101 10.79 22.03 13.90
C LEU A 101 9.87 22.11 15.12
N ASP A 102 9.33 23.29 15.41
CA ASP A 102 8.43 23.49 16.55
C ASP A 102 7.08 22.82 16.33
N MET A 103 6.60 22.81 15.08
CA MET A 103 5.38 22.06 14.70
C MET A 103 5.59 20.55 14.84
N TYR A 104 6.76 20.04 14.44
CA TYR A 104 7.09 18.63 14.60
C TYR A 104 7.19 18.23 16.07
N ALA A 105 7.88 19.05 16.88
CA ALA A 105 8.03 18.82 18.32
C ALA A 105 6.75 19.02 19.13
N HIS A 106 5.74 19.67 18.56
CA HIS A 106 4.51 20.01 19.28
C HIS A 106 3.80 18.73 19.80
N PRO A 107 3.35 18.71 21.07
CA PRO A 107 2.75 17.52 21.68
C PRO A 107 1.57 16.94 20.90
N SER A 108 0.74 17.77 20.26
CA SER A 108 -0.36 17.28 19.42
C SER A 108 0.12 16.56 18.17
N THR A 109 1.19 17.02 17.54
CA THR A 109 1.79 16.36 16.37
C THR A 109 2.37 15.02 16.76
N GLN A 110 3.14 14.96 17.85
CA GLN A 110 3.71 13.71 18.35
C GLN A 110 2.63 12.69 18.74
N LYS A 111 1.57 13.14 19.42
CA LYS A 111 0.41 12.30 19.76
C LYS A 111 -0.27 11.74 18.50
N ASN A 112 -0.46 12.57 17.48
CA ASN A 112 -1.08 12.14 16.24
C ASN A 112 -0.20 11.11 15.50
N LEU A 113 1.12 11.30 15.47
CA LEU A 113 2.07 10.34 14.91
C LEU A 113 2.04 8.99 15.65
N GLU A 114 1.99 9.01 17.00
CA GLU A 114 1.82 7.79 17.80
C GLU A 114 0.51 7.09 17.50
N THR A 115 -0.59 7.85 17.38
CA THR A 115 -1.89 7.32 17.01
C THR A 115 -1.81 6.62 15.65
N LEU A 116 -1.18 7.24 14.65
CA LEU A 116 -1.02 6.64 13.32
C LEU A 116 -0.15 5.38 13.37
N ARG A 117 0.92 5.36 14.18
CA ARG A 117 1.70 4.12 14.40
C ARG A 117 0.85 3.02 15.02
N SER A 118 -0.02 3.35 15.99
CA SER A 118 -0.92 2.37 16.62
C SER A 118 -1.96 1.79 15.66
N TYR A 119 -2.27 2.50 14.57
CA TYR A 119 -3.11 2.01 13.47
C TYR A 119 -2.36 1.13 12.46
N GLY A 120 -1.06 0.90 12.67
CA GLY A 120 -0.22 0.10 11.77
C GLY A 120 0.41 0.88 10.63
N ASN A 121 0.37 2.22 10.65
CA ASN A 121 1.04 3.02 9.64
C ASN A 121 2.54 3.14 9.91
N HIS A 122 3.33 3.17 8.84
CA HIS A 122 4.79 3.31 8.90
C HIS A 122 5.18 4.78 8.81
N ILE A 123 5.71 5.33 9.88
CA ILE A 123 6.19 6.71 9.90
C ILE A 123 7.65 6.74 9.47
N ILE A 124 7.93 7.41 8.35
CA ILE A 124 9.28 7.69 7.87
C ILE A 124 9.77 8.91 8.65
N GLU A 125 10.79 8.71 9.49
CA GLU A 125 11.29 9.78 10.35
C GLU A 125 11.87 10.93 9.51
N PRO A 126 11.48 12.19 9.80
CA PRO A 126 12.03 13.32 9.10
C PRO A 126 13.51 13.54 9.44
N GLU A 127 14.26 14.05 8.47
CA GLU A 127 15.65 14.42 8.65
C GLU A 127 15.83 15.68 9.48
N THR A 128 17.06 15.84 9.99
CA THR A 128 17.53 17.10 10.57
C THR A 128 18.26 17.90 9.51
N GLY A 129 17.85 19.14 9.30
CA GLY A 129 18.47 20.00 8.29
C GLY A 129 17.83 21.38 8.22
N PHE A 130 18.22 22.16 7.22
CA PHE A 130 17.63 23.47 6.98
C PHE A 130 16.16 23.35 6.54
N LEU A 131 15.31 24.13 7.20
CA LEU A 131 13.88 24.21 6.94
C LEU A 131 13.55 25.48 6.12
N ALA A 132 12.34 25.54 5.58
CA ALA A 132 11.87 26.72 4.84
C ALA A 132 11.88 28.01 5.69
N SER A 133 11.76 27.89 7.01
CA SER A 133 11.90 28.95 8.00
C SER A 133 13.34 29.46 8.18
N LYS A 134 14.33 28.86 7.50
CA LYS A 134 15.77 29.08 7.66
C LYS A 134 16.31 28.64 9.02
N LEU A 135 15.54 27.93 9.80
CA LEU A 135 15.99 27.26 11.01
C LEU A 135 16.56 25.89 10.67
N GLU A 136 17.45 25.39 11.51
CA GLU A 136 17.99 24.04 11.40
C GLU A 136 17.42 23.17 12.50
N GLY A 137 16.84 22.01 12.11
CA GLY A 137 16.22 21.12 13.09
C GLY A 137 15.53 19.92 12.43
N LYS A 138 14.94 19.07 13.27
CA LYS A 138 14.18 17.89 12.83
C LYS A 138 12.80 18.34 12.30
N GLY A 139 12.47 17.95 11.08
CA GLY A 139 11.18 18.32 10.44
C GLY A 139 11.27 18.40 8.94
N ARG A 140 12.48 18.32 8.36
CA ARG A 140 12.68 18.21 6.92
C ARG A 140 12.23 16.82 6.45
N MET A 141 11.44 16.78 5.36
CA MET A 141 11.07 15.52 4.74
C MET A 141 12.33 14.70 4.42
N GLU A 142 12.28 13.40 4.67
CA GLU A 142 13.32 12.47 4.26
C GLU A 142 13.58 12.55 2.74
N GLU A 143 14.77 12.23 2.31
CA GLU A 143 15.15 12.28 0.89
C GLU A 143 14.32 11.28 0.07
N PRO A 144 13.90 11.65 -1.17
CA PRO A 144 12.99 10.83 -1.98
C PRO A 144 13.47 9.40 -2.22
N ASP A 145 14.79 9.21 -2.40
CA ASP A 145 15.35 7.88 -2.62
C ASP A 145 15.12 6.97 -1.40
N ARG A 146 15.35 7.49 -0.19
CA ARG A 146 15.10 6.76 1.05
C ARG A 146 13.61 6.50 1.31
N ILE A 147 12.74 7.46 0.92
CA ILE A 147 11.28 7.27 1.03
C ILE A 147 10.83 6.08 0.19
N ILE A 148 11.52 5.79 -0.93
CA ILE A 148 11.21 4.64 -1.79
C ILE A 148 11.88 3.35 -1.28
N ASP A 149 13.10 3.42 -0.77
CA ASP A 149 13.82 2.26 -0.24
C ASP A 149 13.09 1.59 0.94
N ILE A 150 12.35 2.36 1.75
CA ILE A 150 11.65 1.84 2.93
C ILE A 150 10.52 0.87 2.54
N PRO A 151 9.57 1.21 1.66
CA PRO A 151 8.59 0.25 1.15
C PRO A 151 9.24 -0.93 0.43
N ASP A 152 10.28 -0.71 -0.36
CA ASP A 152 10.98 -1.78 -1.07
C ASP A 152 11.57 -2.80 -0.08
N THR A 153 12.22 -2.34 0.98
CA THR A 153 12.74 -3.19 2.05
C THR A 153 11.59 -3.94 2.76
N PHE A 154 10.51 -3.24 3.08
CA PHE A 154 9.34 -3.82 3.73
C PHE A 154 8.73 -4.99 2.92
N PHE A 155 8.61 -4.81 1.60
CA PHE A 155 8.09 -5.88 0.75
C PHE A 155 9.13 -6.99 0.49
N ALA A 156 10.41 -6.65 0.39
CA ALA A 156 11.48 -7.63 0.28
C ALA A 156 11.58 -8.54 1.51
N GLU A 157 11.40 -8.00 2.72
CA GLU A 157 11.37 -8.76 3.96
C GLU A 157 10.15 -9.70 4.04
N LYS A 158 9.02 -9.33 3.44
CA LYS A 158 7.85 -10.20 3.35
C LYS A 158 8.02 -11.32 2.32
N ALA A 159 8.85 -11.12 1.31
CA ALA A 159 9.12 -12.11 0.27
C ALA A 159 10.20 -13.14 0.68
N ASP A 160 10.09 -13.70 1.88
CA ASP A 160 11.08 -14.62 2.47
C ASP A 160 11.15 -15.99 1.78
N LEU A 161 10.18 -16.30 0.92
CA LEU A 161 10.15 -17.49 0.07
C LEU A 161 10.59 -17.22 -1.38
N ASN A 162 11.10 -16.03 -1.67
CA ASN A 162 11.55 -15.67 -3.01
C ASN A 162 12.60 -16.66 -3.54
N GLY A 163 12.40 -17.14 -4.77
CA GLY A 163 13.25 -18.14 -5.41
C GLY A 163 13.08 -19.58 -4.88
N LYS A 164 12.13 -19.85 -3.98
CA LYS A 164 11.78 -21.19 -3.55
C LYS A 164 10.70 -21.76 -4.46
N LYS A 165 10.86 -23.06 -4.83
CA LYS A 165 9.84 -23.84 -5.53
C LYS A 165 9.12 -24.70 -4.51
N ILE A 166 7.81 -24.53 -4.39
CA ILE A 166 7.00 -25.23 -3.40
C ILE A 166 5.86 -25.97 -4.11
N MET A 167 5.82 -27.28 -3.93
CA MET A 167 4.72 -28.11 -4.40
C MET A 167 3.72 -28.30 -3.27
N ILE A 168 2.45 -28.02 -3.52
CA ILE A 168 1.36 -28.14 -2.56
C ILE A 168 0.27 -29.03 -3.15
N THR A 169 -0.22 -29.97 -2.34
CA THR A 169 -1.37 -30.79 -2.72
C THR A 169 -2.61 -30.33 -1.98
N ALA A 170 -3.75 -30.22 -2.68
CA ALA A 170 -5.01 -29.76 -2.12
C ALA A 170 -6.20 -30.62 -2.60
N GLY A 171 -7.17 -30.79 -1.74
CA GLY A 171 -8.42 -31.48 -2.08
C GLY A 171 -8.46 -32.93 -1.65
N PRO A 172 -9.56 -33.63 -1.99
CA PRO A 172 -9.74 -35.03 -1.65
C PRO A 172 -8.90 -35.94 -2.54
N THR A 173 -8.51 -37.10 -1.96
CA THR A 173 -7.94 -38.22 -2.70
C THR A 173 -8.99 -39.32 -2.84
N TYR A 174 -9.00 -39.97 -3.99
CA TYR A 174 -9.91 -41.08 -4.29
C TYR A 174 -9.13 -42.38 -4.43
N GLU A 175 -9.39 -43.35 -3.54
CA GLU A 175 -8.82 -44.67 -3.60
C GLU A 175 -9.90 -45.63 -4.11
N LYS A 176 -9.66 -46.25 -5.26
CA LYS A 176 -10.62 -47.13 -5.90
C LYS A 176 -10.66 -48.47 -5.19
N LEU A 177 -11.82 -48.91 -4.72
CA LEU A 177 -12.06 -50.22 -4.10
C LEU A 177 -12.44 -51.27 -5.13
N ASP A 178 -13.41 -50.94 -6.00
CA ASP A 178 -13.95 -51.81 -7.02
C ASP A 178 -14.45 -51.00 -8.22
N PRO A 179 -15.03 -51.61 -9.29
CA PRO A 179 -15.56 -50.85 -10.43
C PRO A 179 -16.66 -49.84 -10.09
N GLY A 180 -17.35 -49.97 -8.96
CA GLY A 180 -18.48 -49.13 -8.55
C GLY A 180 -18.24 -48.24 -7.30
N GLY A 181 -17.12 -48.48 -6.58
CA GLY A 181 -16.88 -47.83 -5.30
C GLY A 181 -15.46 -47.30 -5.09
N PHE A 182 -15.33 -46.26 -4.27
CA PHE A 182 -14.06 -45.69 -3.86
C PHE A 182 -14.11 -45.15 -2.43
N ILE A 183 -12.97 -45.11 -1.75
CA ILE A 183 -12.79 -44.42 -0.49
C ILE A 183 -12.32 -43.00 -0.80
N VAL A 184 -12.92 -42.03 -0.14
CA VAL A 184 -12.58 -40.60 -0.29
C VAL A 184 -12.55 -39.93 1.08
N ASN A 185 -11.64 -38.98 1.26
CA ASN A 185 -11.68 -38.09 2.41
C ASN A 185 -12.55 -36.85 2.11
N TYR A 186 -13.09 -36.22 3.15
CA TYR A 186 -13.93 -35.00 3.02
C TYR A 186 -13.11 -33.71 2.92
N SER A 187 -11.94 -33.74 2.29
CA SER A 187 -11.13 -32.54 2.12
C SER A 187 -11.78 -31.59 1.14
N SER A 188 -12.02 -30.34 1.56
CA SER A 188 -12.50 -29.27 0.68
C SER A 188 -11.39 -28.59 -0.14
N GLY A 189 -10.12 -28.86 0.17
CA GLY A 189 -8.97 -28.19 -0.43
C GLY A 189 -8.66 -26.80 0.13
N LYS A 190 -9.52 -26.21 0.98
CA LYS A 190 -9.35 -24.84 1.48
C LYS A 190 -7.98 -24.56 2.10
N MET A 191 -7.47 -25.46 2.92
CA MET A 191 -6.18 -25.27 3.58
C MET A 191 -5.01 -25.29 2.58
N GLY A 192 -5.01 -26.22 1.62
CA GLY A 192 -3.96 -26.29 0.61
C GLY A 192 -3.95 -25.06 -0.31
N ILE A 193 -5.14 -24.56 -0.67
CA ILE A 193 -5.25 -23.32 -1.46
C ILE A 193 -4.74 -22.14 -0.65
N ALA A 194 -5.18 -21.95 0.60
CA ALA A 194 -4.71 -20.85 1.45
C ALA A 194 -3.18 -20.88 1.68
N LEU A 195 -2.59 -22.09 1.80
CA LEU A 195 -1.14 -22.22 1.88
C LEU A 195 -0.45 -21.85 0.56
N ALA A 196 -1.04 -22.19 -0.57
CA ALA A 196 -0.50 -21.84 -1.88
C ALA A 196 -0.55 -20.33 -2.11
N GLU A 197 -1.65 -19.68 -1.78
CA GLU A 197 -1.80 -18.23 -1.86
C GLU A 197 -0.79 -17.52 -0.94
N GLU A 198 -0.68 -17.91 0.32
CA GLU A 198 0.30 -17.34 1.27
C GLU A 198 1.74 -17.52 0.78
N CYS A 199 2.11 -18.71 0.29
CA CYS A 199 3.45 -18.95 -0.24
C CYS A 199 3.73 -18.14 -1.51
N ALA A 200 2.73 -17.95 -2.39
CA ALA A 200 2.85 -17.13 -3.59
C ALA A 200 3.03 -15.64 -3.23
N GLU A 201 2.25 -15.13 -2.27
CA GLU A 201 2.39 -13.77 -1.75
C GLU A 201 3.77 -13.51 -1.13
N ARG A 202 4.40 -14.56 -0.56
CA ARG A 202 5.76 -14.54 -0.03
C ARG A 202 6.84 -14.79 -1.09
N GLY A 203 6.46 -14.78 -2.38
CA GLY A 203 7.38 -14.81 -3.52
C GLY A 203 7.82 -16.20 -3.98
N ALA A 204 7.19 -17.29 -3.51
CA ALA A 204 7.50 -18.63 -3.97
C ALA A 204 6.92 -18.93 -5.36
N GLU A 205 7.62 -19.75 -6.14
CA GLU A 205 7.08 -20.40 -7.33
C GLU A 205 6.26 -21.63 -6.87
N ILE A 206 4.94 -21.63 -7.12
CA ILE A 206 4.03 -22.64 -6.60
C ILE A 206 3.62 -23.61 -7.69
N GLU A 207 3.75 -24.91 -7.39
CA GLU A 207 3.13 -25.99 -8.14
C GLU A 207 1.98 -26.58 -7.30
N LEU A 208 0.73 -26.25 -7.67
CA LEU A 208 -0.47 -26.68 -6.95
C LEU A 208 -1.11 -27.88 -7.63
N ILE A 209 -1.12 -29.03 -6.95
CA ILE A 209 -1.76 -30.27 -7.40
C ILE A 209 -3.11 -30.38 -6.68
N CYS A 210 -4.21 -30.20 -7.42
CA CYS A 210 -5.56 -30.25 -6.85
C CYS A 210 -6.27 -31.55 -7.21
N GLY A 211 -6.89 -32.17 -6.20
CA GLY A 211 -7.99 -33.11 -6.42
C GLY A 211 -9.24 -32.38 -6.93
N PRO A 212 -10.37 -33.09 -7.11
CA PRO A 212 -11.62 -32.45 -7.56
C PRO A 212 -12.17 -31.52 -6.46
N ILE A 213 -11.89 -30.24 -6.62
CA ILE A 213 -12.36 -29.15 -5.73
C ILE A 213 -13.23 -28.16 -6.49
N SER A 214 -14.14 -27.51 -5.78
CA SER A 214 -15.02 -26.47 -6.34
C SER A 214 -14.52 -25.02 -6.07
N ILE A 215 -13.43 -24.89 -5.33
CA ILE A 215 -12.86 -23.57 -4.97
C ILE A 215 -11.96 -23.12 -6.12
N LYS A 216 -12.10 -21.85 -6.53
CA LYS A 216 -11.18 -21.21 -7.48
C LYS A 216 -10.06 -20.51 -6.72
N THR A 217 -8.85 -20.58 -7.26
CA THR A 217 -7.71 -19.78 -6.79
C THR A 217 -7.85 -18.34 -7.29
N THR A 218 -7.26 -17.39 -6.58
CA THR A 218 -7.18 -15.98 -6.99
C THR A 218 -6.02 -15.73 -7.94
N HIS A 219 -5.10 -16.70 -8.04
CA HIS A 219 -3.97 -16.67 -8.98
C HIS A 219 -4.13 -17.81 -9.99
N ASP A 220 -4.11 -17.48 -11.28
CA ASP A 220 -4.04 -18.41 -12.42
C ASP A 220 -2.61 -18.84 -12.67
#